data_25445bad45a61fb48b3b52639cfe7bee
#
_entry.id   25445bad45a61fb48b3b52639cfe7bee
#
_cell.length_a   1.000
_cell.length_b   1.000
_cell.length_c   1.000
_cell.angle_alpha   90.00
_cell.angle_beta   90.00
_cell.angle_gamma   90.00
#
_symmetry.space_group_name_H-M   'P 1'
#
loop_
_entity.id
_entity.type
_entity.pdbx_description
1 polymer ?
#
loop_
_entity_poly.entity_id
_entity_poly.type
_entity_poly.pdbx_seq_one_letter_code
_entity_poly.pdbx_strand_id
1 'polypeptide(L)'
;MKADMIDKMDYDKILAMYQDRYKDASDFTFIFVGNVDVEEMKPLIAEYLGALPAINRKESFKDNKIEYRKGVYKNEFIREQETAKASNFVSFIGTCKYDLKNSILQDMTCQIMDLVYTEKVREDEGGTYGVYVGGNLSKYPKEIAGIQIVFDTAPSKREKLMKIIFAEIEHISKEGPSQANLNKVKEFM
;
A
#
# COMPACT_ATOMS: atom_id res chain seq x y z
N MET A 1 -7.23 0.09 16.79
CA MET A 1 -7.94 -0.98 17.53
C MET A 1 -7.87 -0.61 19.01
N LYS A 2 -8.97 -0.72 19.76
CA LYS A 2 -8.97 -0.45 21.21
C LYS A 2 -8.84 -1.78 21.94
N ALA A 3 -8.23 -1.78 23.13
CA ALA A 3 -8.03 -3.01 23.93
C ALA A 3 -9.34 -3.76 24.20
N ASP A 4 -10.41 -3.05 24.51
CA ASP A 4 -11.74 -3.62 24.75
C ASP A 4 -12.37 -4.33 23.54
N MET A 5 -11.83 -4.15 22.34
CA MET A 5 -12.26 -4.89 21.15
C MET A 5 -11.65 -6.29 21.09
N ILE A 6 -10.49 -6.49 21.71
CA ILE A 6 -9.82 -7.79 21.75
C ILE A 6 -10.64 -8.76 22.59
N ASP A 7 -11.14 -8.31 23.72
CA ASP A 7 -11.96 -9.12 24.63
C ASP A 7 -13.33 -9.53 24.04
N LYS A 8 -13.74 -8.85 22.95
CA LYS A 8 -14.98 -9.15 22.22
C LYS A 8 -14.77 -10.10 21.05
N MET A 9 -13.53 -10.53 20.79
CA MET A 9 -13.25 -11.51 19.74
C MET A 9 -13.78 -12.87 20.14
N ASP A 10 -14.57 -13.45 19.26
CA ASP A 10 -15.19 -14.74 19.43
C ASP A 10 -14.56 -15.71 18.42
N TYR A 11 -13.79 -16.66 18.93
CA TYR A 11 -13.06 -17.62 18.10
C TYR A 11 -14.01 -18.45 17.22
N ASP A 12 -15.12 -18.91 17.76
CA ASP A 12 -16.05 -19.76 17.02
C ASP A 12 -16.71 -19.00 15.86
N LYS A 13 -17.03 -17.73 16.08
CA LYS A 13 -17.52 -16.86 15.00
C LYS A 13 -16.48 -16.61 13.93
N ILE A 14 -15.23 -16.36 14.32
CA ILE A 14 -14.12 -16.15 13.36
C ILE A 14 -13.92 -17.41 12.54
N LEU A 15 -13.88 -18.58 13.20
CA LEU A 15 -13.73 -19.86 12.52
C LEU A 15 -14.89 -20.15 11.56
N ALA A 16 -16.13 -19.91 12.00
CA ALA A 16 -17.31 -20.09 11.16
C ALA A 16 -17.30 -19.17 9.94
N MET A 17 -16.87 -17.91 10.10
CA MET A 17 -16.70 -16.98 8.99
C MET A 17 -15.62 -17.43 8.01
N TYR A 18 -14.48 -17.91 8.52
CA TYR A 18 -13.41 -18.46 7.69
C TYR A 18 -13.90 -19.66 6.88
N GLN A 19 -14.51 -20.64 7.54
CA GLN A 19 -15.06 -21.83 6.90
C GLN A 19 -16.12 -21.49 5.86
N ASP A 20 -16.98 -20.50 6.14
CA ASP A 20 -17.98 -20.04 5.16
C ASP A 20 -17.34 -19.45 3.90
N ARG A 21 -16.24 -18.69 4.05
CA ARG A 21 -15.56 -18.07 2.91
C ARG A 21 -14.78 -19.04 2.03
N TYR A 22 -14.24 -20.09 2.65
CA TYR A 22 -13.36 -21.04 1.96
C TYR A 22 -14.01 -22.40 1.62
N LYS A 23 -15.31 -22.57 1.89
CA LYS A 23 -16.01 -23.82 1.61
C LYS A 23 -16.35 -24.08 0.12
N ASP A 24 -16.19 -23.08 -0.72
CA ASP A 24 -16.46 -23.16 -2.15
C ASP A 24 -15.25 -22.69 -2.95
N ALA A 25 -14.61 -23.60 -3.62
CA ALA A 25 -13.43 -23.31 -4.45
C ALA A 25 -13.79 -23.05 -5.93
N SER A 26 -15.06 -22.96 -6.28
CA SER A 26 -15.51 -22.82 -7.68
C SER A 26 -15.08 -21.51 -8.34
N ASP A 27 -14.75 -20.47 -7.54
CA ASP A 27 -14.26 -19.17 -8.01
C ASP A 27 -12.78 -18.92 -7.68
N PHE A 28 -12.07 -19.92 -7.12
CA PHE A 28 -10.66 -19.78 -6.80
C PHE A 28 -9.81 -19.85 -8.07
N THR A 29 -8.78 -19.00 -8.10
CA THR A 29 -7.74 -19.05 -9.12
C THR A 29 -6.41 -19.40 -8.46
N PHE A 30 -5.80 -20.51 -8.87
CA PHE A 30 -4.52 -20.94 -8.35
C PHE A 30 -3.42 -20.57 -9.36
N ILE A 31 -2.39 -19.84 -8.91
CA ILE A 31 -1.28 -19.40 -9.73
C ILE A 31 0.01 -20.01 -9.18
N PHE A 32 0.71 -20.78 -10.03
CA PHE A 32 2.00 -21.35 -9.69
C PHE A 32 3.11 -20.60 -10.43
N VAL A 33 4.11 -20.12 -9.71
CA VAL A 33 5.25 -19.38 -10.25
C VAL A 33 6.55 -20.02 -9.77
N GLY A 34 7.42 -20.39 -10.71
CA GLY A 34 8.70 -21.01 -10.41
C GLY A 34 9.14 -22.00 -11.49
N ASN A 35 10.09 -22.86 -11.14
CA ASN A 35 10.48 -23.99 -12.00
C ASN A 35 9.45 -25.12 -11.86
N VAL A 36 8.39 -25.04 -12.65
CA VAL A 36 7.23 -25.94 -12.58
C VAL A 36 7.21 -26.83 -13.82
N ASP A 37 7.30 -28.14 -13.62
CA ASP A 37 6.97 -29.12 -14.67
C ASP A 37 5.44 -29.30 -14.68
N VAL A 38 4.83 -28.95 -15.81
CA VAL A 38 3.37 -28.96 -15.94
C VAL A 38 2.83 -30.41 -15.93
N GLU A 39 3.54 -31.37 -16.50
CA GLU A 39 3.08 -32.76 -16.58
C GLU A 39 3.19 -33.46 -15.22
N GLU A 40 4.24 -33.17 -14.44
CA GLU A 40 4.36 -33.67 -13.08
C GLU A 40 3.34 -33.02 -12.13
N MET A 41 3.01 -31.74 -12.33
CA MET A 41 2.05 -31.01 -11.49
C MET A 41 0.59 -31.40 -11.76
N LYS A 42 0.21 -31.79 -12.98
CA LYS A 42 -1.18 -32.12 -13.32
C LYS A 42 -1.83 -33.14 -12.38
N PRO A 43 -1.23 -34.32 -12.12
CA PRO A 43 -1.83 -35.29 -11.21
C PRO A 43 -1.98 -34.75 -9.77
N LEU A 44 -1.00 -33.99 -9.31
CA LEU A 44 -1.06 -33.38 -7.97
C LEU A 44 -2.16 -32.30 -7.88
N ILE A 45 -2.29 -31.48 -8.90
CA ILE A 45 -3.38 -30.50 -8.98
C ILE A 45 -4.74 -31.18 -9.01
N ALA A 46 -4.88 -32.24 -9.78
CA ALA A 46 -6.13 -33.01 -9.84
C ALA A 46 -6.48 -33.63 -8.48
N GLU A 47 -5.49 -34.21 -7.81
CA GLU A 47 -5.68 -34.85 -6.50
C GLU A 47 -6.01 -33.86 -5.39
N TYR A 48 -5.22 -32.79 -5.26
CA TYR A 48 -5.33 -31.88 -4.11
C TYR A 48 -6.25 -30.69 -4.37
N LEU A 49 -6.21 -30.07 -5.54
CA LEU A 49 -7.04 -28.91 -5.85
C LEU A 49 -8.34 -29.29 -6.53
N GLY A 50 -8.31 -30.30 -7.41
CA GLY A 50 -9.51 -30.80 -8.07
C GLY A 50 -10.51 -31.49 -7.11
N ALA A 51 -10.05 -31.91 -5.93
CA ALA A 51 -10.90 -32.50 -4.89
C ALA A 51 -11.55 -31.46 -3.97
N LEU A 52 -11.22 -30.16 -4.11
CA LEU A 52 -11.82 -29.12 -3.27
C LEU A 52 -13.32 -28.98 -3.58
N PRO A 53 -14.14 -28.69 -2.56
CA PRO A 53 -15.57 -28.49 -2.75
C PRO A 53 -15.87 -27.36 -3.73
N ALA A 54 -16.75 -27.63 -4.69
CA ALA A 54 -17.19 -26.64 -5.69
C ALA A 54 -18.73 -26.66 -5.76
N ILE A 55 -19.36 -25.73 -5.07
CA ILE A 55 -20.83 -25.63 -4.97
C ILE A 55 -21.40 -24.52 -5.87
N ASN A 56 -20.53 -23.82 -6.62
CA ASN A 56 -20.88 -22.73 -7.54
C ASN A 56 -21.70 -21.59 -6.88
N ARG A 57 -21.33 -21.22 -5.65
CA ARG A 57 -21.96 -20.13 -4.94
C ARG A 57 -21.75 -18.82 -5.70
N LYS A 58 -22.81 -18.05 -5.91
CA LYS A 58 -22.72 -16.71 -6.48
C LYS A 58 -22.50 -15.69 -5.39
N GLU A 59 -21.30 -15.13 -5.36
CA GLU A 59 -20.96 -14.08 -4.40
C GLU A 59 -21.08 -12.69 -5.05
N SER A 60 -21.40 -11.72 -4.21
CA SER A 60 -21.38 -10.30 -4.56
C SER A 60 -20.82 -9.50 -3.39
N PHE A 61 -20.22 -8.36 -3.67
CA PHE A 61 -19.79 -7.45 -2.62
C PHE A 61 -20.87 -6.40 -2.33
N LYS A 62 -20.94 -6.00 -1.07
CA LYS A 62 -21.78 -4.87 -0.65
C LYS A 62 -20.90 -3.61 -0.59
N ASP A 63 -21.22 -2.62 -1.44
CA ASP A 63 -20.60 -1.29 -1.32
C ASP A 63 -21.13 -0.59 -0.07
N ASN A 64 -20.31 -0.51 0.96
CA ASN A 64 -20.63 0.16 2.22
C ASN A 64 -20.55 1.70 2.12
N LYS A 65 -20.33 2.26 0.94
CA LYS A 65 -20.20 3.70 0.68
C LYS A 65 -19.09 4.36 1.52
N ILE A 66 -18.05 3.60 1.84
CA ILE A 66 -16.89 4.14 2.53
C ILE A 66 -16.07 4.94 1.53
N GLU A 67 -15.92 6.23 1.79
CA GLU A 67 -15.18 7.14 0.93
C GLU A 67 -14.11 7.88 1.71
N TYR A 68 -13.03 8.19 1.03
CA TYR A 68 -12.02 9.09 1.57
C TYR A 68 -12.55 10.51 1.68
N ARG A 69 -12.15 11.19 2.74
CA ARG A 69 -12.50 12.59 2.93
C ARG A 69 -11.91 13.44 1.80
N LYS A 70 -12.75 14.28 1.18
CA LYS A 70 -12.31 15.21 0.14
C LYS A 70 -11.68 16.46 0.73
N GLY A 71 -10.74 17.05 -0.02
CA GLY A 71 -10.04 18.27 0.39
C GLY A 71 -8.85 18.01 1.31
N VAL A 72 -8.28 19.08 1.82
CA VAL A 72 -7.13 19.02 2.73
C VAL A 72 -7.61 18.78 4.15
N TYR A 73 -7.10 17.73 4.76
CA TYR A 73 -7.36 17.41 6.16
C TYR A 73 -6.03 17.35 6.94
N LYS A 74 -5.99 18.03 8.06
CA LYS A 74 -4.86 17.98 9.00
C LYS A 74 -5.36 17.49 10.36
N ASN A 75 -4.63 16.57 10.94
CA ASN A 75 -4.87 16.08 12.29
C ASN A 75 -3.55 16.00 13.03
N GLU A 76 -3.49 16.60 14.21
CA GLU A 76 -2.32 16.61 15.07
C GLU A 76 -2.74 16.21 16.48
N PHE A 77 -1.95 15.37 17.11
CA PHE A 77 -2.13 15.00 18.50
C PHE A 77 -0.76 14.75 19.15
N ILE A 78 -0.70 15.00 20.43
CA ILE A 78 0.52 14.83 21.22
C ILE A 78 0.33 13.64 22.16
N ARG A 79 1.36 12.82 22.27
CA ARG A 79 1.48 11.77 23.29
C ARG A 79 2.80 11.97 24.01
N GLU A 80 2.79 11.85 25.32
CA GLU A 80 4.02 11.85 26.11
C GLU A 80 4.85 10.59 25.79
N GLN A 81 6.13 10.80 25.54
CA GLN A 81 7.12 9.75 25.27
C GLN A 81 8.45 10.15 25.90
N GLU A 82 9.29 9.19 26.27
CA GLU A 82 10.62 9.43 26.83
C GLU A 82 11.53 10.22 25.89
N THR A 83 11.44 9.95 24.59
CA THR A 83 12.18 10.67 23.56
C THR A 83 11.22 11.46 22.69
N ALA A 84 11.46 12.78 22.57
CA ALA A 84 10.65 13.66 21.75
C ALA A 84 10.79 13.30 20.27
N LYS A 85 9.69 12.86 19.64
CA LYS A 85 9.63 12.41 18.27
C LYS A 85 8.35 12.89 17.60
N ALA A 86 8.45 13.35 16.36
CA ALA A 86 7.31 13.67 15.51
C ALA A 86 7.17 12.63 14.41
N SER A 87 6.12 11.81 14.44
CA SER A 87 5.76 10.88 13.37
C SER A 87 4.79 11.57 12.42
N ASN A 88 5.13 11.58 11.14
CA ASN A 88 4.39 12.31 10.12
C ASN A 88 3.88 11.35 9.05
N PHE A 89 2.59 11.49 8.72
CA PHE A 89 1.91 10.75 7.68
C PHE A 89 1.28 11.74 6.71
N VAL A 90 1.71 11.72 5.48
CA VAL A 90 1.14 12.53 4.39
C VAL A 90 0.54 11.59 3.37
N SER A 91 -0.73 11.75 3.04
CA SER A 91 -1.42 10.90 2.08
C SER A 91 -2.09 11.73 1.00
N PHE A 92 -1.87 11.36 -0.24
CA PHE A 92 -2.57 11.87 -1.41
C PHE A 92 -3.44 10.77 -1.98
N ILE A 93 -4.70 11.07 -2.25
CA ILE A 93 -5.66 10.09 -2.75
C ILE A 93 -6.44 10.73 -3.88
N GLY A 94 -6.55 10.00 -4.99
CA GLY A 94 -7.26 10.44 -6.18
C GLY A 94 -7.83 9.28 -6.99
N THR A 95 -8.67 9.58 -7.95
CA THR A 95 -9.16 8.60 -8.92
C THR A 95 -8.11 8.39 -10.01
N CYS A 96 -7.83 7.12 -10.32
CA CYS A 96 -6.94 6.75 -11.41
C CYS A 96 -7.40 5.41 -11.99
N LYS A 97 -7.46 5.31 -13.29
CA LYS A 97 -7.81 4.07 -13.97
C LYS A 97 -6.85 2.95 -13.59
N TYR A 98 -7.42 1.81 -13.22
CA TYR A 98 -6.65 0.61 -12.95
C TYR A 98 -6.26 -0.09 -14.25
N ASP A 99 -5.00 0.00 -14.63
CA ASP A 99 -4.38 -0.80 -15.68
C ASP A 99 -2.89 -1.00 -15.38
N LEU A 100 -2.26 -1.90 -16.11
CA LEU A 100 -0.85 -2.26 -15.90
C LEU A 100 0.07 -1.03 -16.04
N LYS A 101 -0.19 -0.17 -17.03
CA LYS A 101 0.62 1.03 -17.25
C LYS A 101 0.58 1.97 -16.07
N ASN A 102 -0.62 2.27 -15.56
CA ASN A 102 -0.80 3.17 -14.42
C ASN A 102 -0.23 2.55 -13.13
N SER A 103 -0.33 1.22 -12.97
CA SER A 103 0.28 0.51 -11.85
C SER A 103 1.80 0.68 -11.85
N ILE A 104 2.44 0.41 -12.99
CA ILE A 104 3.88 0.58 -13.16
C ILE A 104 4.30 2.05 -12.94
N LEU A 105 3.57 3.00 -13.52
CA LEU A 105 3.86 4.43 -13.35
C LEU A 105 3.76 4.87 -11.88
N GLN A 106 2.80 4.34 -11.14
CA GLN A 106 2.67 4.63 -9.72
C GLN A 106 3.86 4.08 -8.92
N ASP A 107 4.23 2.82 -9.17
CA ASP A 107 5.38 2.20 -8.50
C ASP A 107 6.68 2.96 -8.80
N MET A 108 6.91 3.30 -10.07
CA MET A 108 8.06 4.13 -10.47
C MET A 108 8.04 5.49 -9.78
N THR A 109 6.89 6.14 -9.68
CA THR A 109 6.76 7.45 -9.02
C THR A 109 7.12 7.34 -7.55
N CYS A 110 6.63 6.33 -6.84
CA CYS A 110 6.97 6.10 -5.44
C CYS A 110 8.46 5.84 -5.24
N GLN A 111 9.07 5.00 -6.08
CA GLN A 111 10.50 4.71 -6.01
C GLN A 111 11.37 5.95 -6.30
N ILE A 112 11.00 6.76 -7.29
CA ILE A 112 11.70 8.03 -7.58
C ILE A 112 11.61 8.99 -6.39
N MET A 113 10.42 9.13 -5.81
CA MET A 113 10.22 9.99 -4.64
C MET A 113 11.03 9.48 -3.44
N ASP A 114 11.07 8.18 -3.21
CA ASP A 114 11.86 7.57 -2.15
C ASP A 114 13.35 7.85 -2.30
N LEU A 115 13.90 7.73 -3.51
CA LEU A 115 15.28 8.10 -3.82
C LEU A 115 15.56 9.58 -3.53
N VAL A 116 14.68 10.48 -4.01
CA VAL A 116 14.85 11.94 -3.85
C VAL A 116 14.78 12.33 -2.37
N TYR A 117 13.86 11.75 -1.61
CA TYR A 117 13.74 12.05 -0.19
C TYR A 117 14.85 11.44 0.65
N THR A 118 15.35 10.26 0.27
CA THR A 118 16.53 9.69 0.92
C THR A 118 17.72 10.63 0.78
N GLU A 119 17.98 11.16 -0.40
CA GLU A 119 19.02 12.14 -0.66
C GLU A 119 18.78 13.44 0.12
N LYS A 120 17.68 14.14 -0.15
CA LYS A 120 17.45 15.49 0.37
C LYS A 120 17.10 15.56 1.86
N VAL A 121 16.38 14.59 2.38
CA VAL A 121 15.89 14.64 3.77
C VAL A 121 16.82 13.93 4.73
N ARG A 122 17.37 12.80 4.34
CA ARG A 122 18.24 12.01 5.19
C ARG A 122 19.70 12.49 5.13
N GLU A 123 20.23 12.63 3.93
CA GLU A 123 21.65 12.91 3.73
C GLU A 123 21.97 14.40 3.94
N ASP A 124 21.26 15.30 3.30
CA ASP A 124 21.52 16.74 3.36
C ASP A 124 21.11 17.37 4.69
N GLU A 125 19.96 16.99 5.22
CA GLU A 125 19.39 17.62 6.41
C GLU A 125 19.69 16.85 7.70
N GLY A 126 20.08 15.59 7.62
CA GLY A 126 20.25 14.73 8.80
C GLY A 126 18.99 14.71 9.69
N GLY A 127 17.83 14.91 9.07
CA GLY A 127 16.60 15.24 9.77
C GLY A 127 15.78 14.05 10.22
N THR A 128 16.06 12.88 9.66
CA THR A 128 15.32 11.64 9.90
C THR A 128 16.19 10.42 9.65
N TYR A 129 15.79 9.29 10.20
CA TYR A 129 16.38 7.98 9.89
C TYR A 129 16.01 7.47 8.49
N GLY A 130 14.92 7.98 7.90
CA GLY A 130 14.45 7.67 6.56
C GLY A 130 13.09 8.29 6.29
N VAL A 131 12.78 8.44 5.02
CA VAL A 131 11.45 8.76 4.52
C VAL A 131 10.99 7.55 3.72
N TYR A 132 9.82 7.04 4.02
CA TYR A 132 9.21 5.96 3.25
C TYR A 132 8.15 6.54 2.33
N VAL A 133 8.19 6.16 1.06
CA VAL A 133 7.15 6.48 0.08
C VAL A 133 6.54 5.19 -0.44
N GLY A 134 5.25 5.03 -0.22
CA GLY A 134 4.50 3.90 -0.74
C GLY A 134 3.27 4.35 -1.51
N GLY A 135 2.81 3.51 -2.42
CA GLY A 135 1.62 3.78 -3.19
C GLY A 135 0.80 2.54 -3.44
N ASN A 136 -0.45 2.75 -3.78
CA ASN A 136 -1.33 1.68 -4.22
C ASN A 136 -2.28 2.18 -5.29
N LEU A 137 -2.55 1.31 -6.27
CA LEU A 137 -3.61 1.48 -7.25
C LEU A 137 -4.59 0.33 -7.09
N SER A 138 -5.79 0.63 -6.64
CA SER A 138 -6.84 -0.37 -6.44
C SER A 138 -7.89 -0.32 -7.55
N LYS A 139 -8.37 -1.49 -7.94
CA LYS A 139 -9.48 -1.66 -8.88
C LYS A 139 -10.83 -1.67 -8.18
N TYR A 140 -10.89 -2.34 -7.04
CA TYR A 140 -12.12 -2.58 -6.30
C TYR A 140 -12.05 -1.98 -4.90
N PRO A 141 -13.17 -1.50 -4.33
CA PRO A 141 -14.49 -1.32 -4.96
C PRO A 141 -14.55 -0.14 -5.94
N LYS A 142 -13.51 0.70 -5.98
CA LYS A 142 -13.37 1.87 -6.88
C LYS A 142 -11.94 1.98 -7.36
N GLU A 143 -11.76 2.51 -8.55
CA GLU A 143 -10.45 2.81 -9.12
C GLU A 143 -9.82 4.02 -8.42
N ILE A 144 -8.91 3.76 -7.49
CA ILE A 144 -8.31 4.77 -6.62
C ILE A 144 -6.80 4.57 -6.58
N ALA A 145 -6.06 5.65 -6.80
CA ALA A 145 -4.64 5.73 -6.54
C ALA A 145 -4.38 6.46 -5.22
N GLY A 146 -3.44 5.95 -4.44
CA GLY A 146 -2.96 6.56 -3.22
C GLY A 146 -1.44 6.62 -3.19
N ILE A 147 -0.87 7.72 -2.68
CA ILE A 147 0.54 7.82 -2.33
C ILE A 147 0.62 8.22 -0.86
N GLN A 148 1.46 7.54 -0.12
CA GLN A 148 1.70 7.80 1.29
C GLN A 148 3.17 8.06 1.53
N ILE A 149 3.47 9.13 2.26
CA ILE A 149 4.81 9.51 2.67
C ILE A 149 4.84 9.46 4.20
N VAL A 150 5.75 8.69 4.75
CA VAL A 150 5.88 8.49 6.20
C VAL A 150 7.30 8.77 6.63
N PHE A 151 7.46 9.62 7.64
CA PHE A 151 8.76 9.88 8.23
C PHE A 151 8.67 10.30 9.68
N ASP A 152 9.72 9.97 10.42
CA ASP A 152 9.91 10.35 11.81
C ASP A 152 11.04 11.38 11.92
N THR A 153 10.86 12.39 12.75
CA THR A 153 11.88 13.43 12.95
C THR A 153 11.81 14.03 14.35
N ALA A 154 12.83 14.80 14.72
CA ALA A 154 12.74 15.67 15.90
C ALA A 154 11.64 16.73 15.68
N PRO A 155 10.82 17.05 16.70
CA PRO A 155 9.74 18.03 16.56
C PRO A 155 10.20 19.38 16.00
N SER A 156 11.40 19.84 16.36
CA SER A 156 11.98 21.10 15.89
C SER A 156 12.30 21.14 14.39
N LYS A 157 12.50 19.98 13.76
CA LYS A 157 12.81 19.87 12.32
C LYS A 157 11.58 19.63 11.44
N ARG A 158 10.44 19.28 12.05
CA ARG A 158 9.22 18.86 11.34
C ARG A 158 8.78 19.83 10.26
N GLU A 159 8.66 21.12 10.59
CA GLU A 159 8.17 22.11 9.63
C GLU A 159 9.10 22.30 8.43
N LYS A 160 10.42 22.28 8.67
CA LYS A 160 11.41 22.38 7.60
C LYS A 160 11.31 21.19 6.65
N LEU A 161 11.24 19.97 7.20
CA LEU A 161 11.15 18.76 6.39
C LEU A 161 9.83 18.67 5.62
N MET A 162 8.72 19.07 6.23
CA MET A 162 7.43 19.15 5.52
C MET A 162 7.50 20.09 4.32
N LYS A 163 8.16 21.26 4.45
CA LYS A 163 8.35 22.17 3.31
C LYS A 163 9.17 21.53 2.17
N ILE A 164 10.24 20.82 2.50
CA ILE A 164 11.06 20.09 1.51
C ILE A 164 10.23 19.05 0.79
N ILE A 165 9.46 18.23 1.53
CA ILE A 165 8.62 17.18 0.98
C ILE A 165 7.59 17.77 0.00
N PHE A 166 6.89 18.83 0.37
CA PHE A 166 5.89 19.44 -0.51
C PHE A 166 6.52 20.16 -1.71
N ALA A 167 7.69 20.79 -1.56
CA ALA A 167 8.41 21.41 -2.67
C ALA A 167 8.85 20.38 -3.71
N GLU A 168 9.31 19.21 -3.27
CA GLU A 168 9.67 18.12 -4.19
C GLU A 168 8.47 17.52 -4.92
N ILE A 169 7.33 17.36 -4.25
CA ILE A 169 6.10 16.94 -4.93
C ILE A 169 5.74 17.92 -6.03
N GLU A 170 5.81 19.21 -5.73
CA GLU A 170 5.52 20.27 -6.71
C GLU A 170 6.52 20.26 -7.88
N HIS A 171 7.80 20.11 -7.59
CA HIS A 171 8.87 20.01 -8.58
C HIS A 171 8.66 18.81 -9.52
N ILE A 172 8.52 17.61 -8.96
CA ILE A 172 8.30 16.39 -9.74
C ILE A 172 7.00 16.47 -10.56
N SER A 173 5.96 17.08 -10.00
CA SER A 173 4.68 17.24 -10.69
C SER A 173 4.77 18.18 -11.90
N LYS A 174 5.61 19.22 -11.85
CA LYS A 174 5.74 20.22 -12.92
C LYS A 174 6.82 19.90 -13.94
N GLU A 175 7.95 19.41 -13.49
CA GLU A 175 9.17 19.26 -14.29
C GLU A 175 9.50 17.77 -14.56
N GLY A 176 8.86 16.87 -13.83
CA GLY A 176 9.19 15.46 -13.88
C GLY A 176 10.44 15.10 -13.04
N PRO A 177 10.79 13.82 -12.99
CA PRO A 177 11.98 13.35 -12.29
C PRO A 177 13.25 13.65 -13.12
N SER A 178 14.40 13.70 -12.44
CA SER A 178 15.68 13.74 -13.15
C SER A 178 15.88 12.48 -14.01
N GLN A 179 16.56 12.63 -15.16
CA GLN A 179 16.87 11.49 -16.03
C GLN A 179 17.70 10.42 -15.29
N ALA A 180 18.57 10.83 -14.38
CA ALA A 180 19.38 9.91 -13.58
C ALA A 180 18.51 9.03 -12.67
N ASN A 181 17.56 9.63 -11.94
CA ASN A 181 16.66 8.87 -11.07
C ASN A 181 15.70 7.98 -11.87
N LEU A 182 15.22 8.47 -13.01
CA LEU A 182 14.41 7.66 -13.92
C LEU A 182 15.16 6.43 -14.43
N ASN A 183 16.42 6.58 -14.80
CA ASN A 183 17.25 5.46 -15.26
C ASN A 183 17.50 4.45 -14.14
N LYS A 184 17.87 4.92 -12.94
CA LYS A 184 18.05 4.03 -11.77
C LYS A 184 16.80 3.18 -11.49
N VAL A 185 15.62 3.80 -11.50
CA VAL A 185 14.37 3.07 -11.24
C VAL A 185 14.05 2.08 -12.37
N LYS A 186 14.32 2.43 -13.63
CA LYS A 186 14.13 1.50 -14.77
C LYS A 186 15.05 0.28 -14.71
N GLU A 187 16.26 0.43 -14.19
CA GLU A 187 17.18 -0.70 -14.01
C GLU A 187 16.75 -1.63 -12.88
N PHE A 188 16.05 -1.08 -11.90
CA PHE A 188 15.62 -1.82 -10.72
C PHE A 188 14.31 -2.60 -10.94
N MET A 189 13.45 -2.16 -11.87
CA MET A 189 12.17 -2.78 -12.21
C MET A 189 12.29 -3.83 -13.31
#